data_dd53eaab6f967aac0a050ab9901fc5ff
#
_entry.id   dd53eaab6f967aac0a050ab9901fc5ff
#
_cell.length_a   1.000
_cell.length_b   1.000
_cell.length_c   1.000
_cell.angle_alpha   90.00
_cell.angle_beta   90.00
_cell.angle_gamma   90.00
#
_symmetry.space_group_name_H-M   'P 1'
#
loop_
_entity.id
_entity.type
_entity.pdbx_description
1 polymer ?
#
loop_
_entity_poly.entity_id
_entity_poly.type
_entity_poly.pdbx_seq_one_letter_code
_entity_poly.pdbx_strand_id
1 'polypeptide(L)'
;GLTLVTIRNGNVKYDKKVYCEKIMYVREGQVTPTHFHWKKMEDIIHRGGGDFCIKLWKADADENPTQEPCVVQIDGVTTVVPAGEVLRLKPGQSICFEPYMYHQFWSENGASMIGEVSTVNDDVNDNRFLEPLGRFSAIEEDEPARYLLCNEY
;
A
#
# COMPACT_ATOMS: atom_id res chain seq x y z
N GLY A 1 7.00 -5.53 7.10
CA GLY A 1 7.47 -5.45 5.70
C GLY A 1 6.73 -6.39 4.78
N LEU A 2 7.11 -6.41 3.52
CA LEU A 2 6.52 -7.28 2.49
C LEU A 2 7.54 -7.49 1.36
N THR A 3 7.30 -8.47 0.49
CA THR A 3 7.97 -8.56 -0.81
C THR A 3 7.08 -7.91 -1.86
N LEU A 4 7.61 -6.95 -2.61
CA LEU A 4 6.85 -6.18 -3.60
C LEU A 4 7.55 -6.26 -4.96
N VAL A 5 6.77 -6.48 -6.01
CA VAL A 5 7.23 -6.45 -7.41
C VAL A 5 6.36 -5.48 -8.18
N THR A 6 6.96 -4.45 -8.75
CA THR A 6 6.30 -3.54 -9.67
C THR A 6 6.21 -4.19 -11.05
N ILE A 7 5.00 -4.51 -11.49
CA ILE A 7 4.74 -5.10 -12.81
C ILE A 7 4.86 -4.04 -13.89
N ARG A 8 4.30 -2.86 -13.63
CA ARG A 8 4.37 -1.68 -14.49
C ARG A 8 4.12 -0.41 -13.70
N ASN A 9 4.75 0.66 -14.12
CA ASN A 9 4.50 2.00 -13.58
C ASN A 9 4.55 3.02 -14.72
N GLY A 10 3.72 4.03 -14.66
CA GLY A 10 3.81 5.19 -15.52
C GLY A 10 4.87 6.19 -15.03
N ASN A 11 5.13 7.18 -15.85
CA ASN A 11 5.96 8.33 -15.47
C ASN A 11 5.26 9.60 -15.93
N VAL A 12 4.82 10.42 -15.00
CA VAL A 12 4.03 11.64 -15.28
C VAL A 12 4.75 12.66 -16.15
N LYS A 13 6.07 12.56 -16.31
CA LYS A 13 6.87 13.48 -17.14
C LYS A 13 7.05 12.98 -18.57
N TYR A 14 7.09 11.66 -18.79
CA TYR A 14 7.54 11.06 -20.05
C TYR A 14 6.59 10.03 -20.62
N ASP A 15 5.59 9.58 -19.87
CA ASP A 15 4.67 8.53 -20.27
C ASP A 15 3.21 9.03 -20.25
N LYS A 16 2.42 8.54 -21.18
CA LYS A 16 0.95 8.73 -21.16
C LYS A 16 0.25 7.77 -20.22
N LYS A 17 0.95 6.76 -19.71
CA LYS A 17 0.44 5.80 -18.75
C LYS A 17 0.27 6.47 -17.38
N VAL A 18 -0.95 6.51 -16.88
CA VAL A 18 -1.34 7.21 -15.66
C VAL A 18 -1.55 6.28 -14.47
N TYR A 19 -1.12 5.02 -14.58
CA TYR A 19 -1.37 3.98 -13.58
C TYR A 19 -0.11 3.16 -13.28
N CYS A 20 -0.17 2.47 -12.13
CA CYS A 20 0.80 1.50 -11.67
C CYS A 20 0.10 0.19 -11.33
N GLU A 21 0.80 -0.91 -11.49
CA GLU A 21 0.38 -2.24 -11.05
C GLU A 21 1.53 -2.92 -10.32
N LYS A 22 1.21 -3.48 -9.13
CA LYS A 22 2.16 -4.22 -8.30
C LYS A 22 1.57 -5.53 -7.83
N ILE A 23 2.45 -6.48 -7.54
CA ILE A 23 2.13 -7.69 -6.80
C ILE A 23 2.94 -7.68 -5.51
N MET A 24 2.27 -8.00 -4.41
CA MET A 24 2.88 -8.06 -3.09
C MET A 24 2.67 -9.45 -2.48
N TYR A 25 3.69 -9.96 -1.83
CA TYR A 25 3.63 -11.17 -1.04
C TYR A 25 3.88 -10.82 0.42
N VAL A 26 2.87 -11.02 1.24
CA VAL A 26 2.88 -10.69 2.67
C VAL A 26 2.86 -11.99 3.45
N ARG A 27 3.97 -12.32 4.10
CA ARG A 27 4.07 -13.50 4.97
C ARG A 27 3.29 -13.27 6.25
N GLU A 28 2.86 -14.33 6.88
CA GLU A 28 2.30 -14.28 8.23
C GLU A 28 3.25 -13.55 9.18
N GLY A 29 2.71 -12.64 9.99
CA GLY A 29 3.48 -11.80 10.92
C GLY A 29 4.23 -10.63 10.30
N GLN A 30 4.27 -10.48 8.97
CA GLN A 30 4.76 -9.26 8.34
C GLN A 30 3.68 -8.19 8.35
N VAL A 31 4.03 -7.01 8.87
CA VAL A 31 3.13 -5.84 8.95
C VAL A 31 3.75 -4.70 8.16
N THR A 32 2.95 -4.03 7.32
CA THR A 32 3.40 -2.83 6.64
C THR A 32 3.45 -1.66 7.61
N PRO A 33 4.42 -0.74 7.51
CA PRO A 33 4.38 0.49 8.28
C PRO A 33 3.12 1.29 7.98
N THR A 34 2.52 1.91 9.01
CA THR A 34 1.36 2.79 8.83
C THR A 34 1.77 4.01 8.03
N HIS A 35 1.12 4.24 6.89
CA HIS A 35 1.42 5.35 5.99
C HIS A 35 0.20 5.77 5.17
N PHE A 36 0.27 6.94 4.54
CA PHE A 36 -0.63 7.37 3.49
C PHE A 36 0.15 7.94 2.30
N HIS A 37 -0.56 8.21 1.21
CA HIS A 37 -0.04 8.89 0.03
C HIS A 37 -0.71 10.26 -0.13
N TRP A 38 0.08 11.31 -0.45
CA TRP A 38 -0.48 12.64 -0.69
C TRP A 38 -1.27 12.73 -2.00
N LYS A 39 -0.86 11.94 -3.01
CA LYS A 39 -1.39 12.01 -4.38
C LYS A 39 -1.94 10.69 -4.90
N LYS A 40 -1.29 9.58 -4.51
CA LYS A 40 -1.63 8.26 -5.03
C LYS A 40 -2.97 7.79 -4.46
N MET A 41 -3.87 7.43 -5.36
CA MET A 41 -5.06 6.63 -5.09
C MET A 41 -4.78 5.20 -5.52
N GLU A 42 -5.16 4.23 -4.70
CA GLU A 42 -4.83 2.82 -4.94
C GLU A 42 -5.96 1.87 -4.57
N ASP A 43 -6.13 0.86 -5.40
CA ASP A 43 -6.95 -0.31 -5.09
C ASP A 43 -6.04 -1.44 -4.61
N ILE A 44 -6.32 -1.95 -3.42
CA ILE A 44 -5.65 -3.10 -2.82
C ILE A 44 -6.57 -4.31 -2.94
N ILE A 45 -6.07 -5.37 -3.57
CA ILE A 45 -6.87 -6.53 -3.98
C ILE A 45 -6.33 -7.79 -3.29
N HIS A 46 -7.16 -8.45 -2.48
CA HIS A 46 -6.79 -9.75 -1.90
C HIS A 46 -6.87 -10.85 -2.97
N ARG A 47 -5.74 -11.28 -3.50
CA ARG A 47 -5.67 -12.30 -4.57
C ARG A 47 -5.79 -13.74 -4.05
N GLY A 48 -5.58 -13.95 -2.76
CA GLY A 48 -5.73 -15.25 -2.10
C GLY A 48 -4.63 -15.52 -1.08
N GLY A 49 -4.73 -16.63 -0.40
CA GLY A 49 -3.82 -17.05 0.67
C GLY A 49 -4.48 -16.96 2.04
N GLY A 50 -3.74 -16.45 3.04
CA GLY A 50 -4.23 -16.25 4.40
C GLY A 50 -5.30 -15.16 4.53
N ASP A 51 -5.64 -14.78 5.75
CA ASP A 51 -6.58 -13.70 6.02
C ASP A 51 -5.90 -12.34 5.86
N PHE A 52 -6.35 -11.55 4.89
CA PHE A 52 -5.80 -10.23 4.66
C PHE A 52 -6.48 -9.19 5.53
N CYS A 53 -5.73 -8.64 6.47
CA CYS A 53 -6.17 -7.73 7.51
C CYS A 53 -5.67 -6.31 7.25
N ILE A 54 -6.54 -5.32 7.46
CA ILE A 54 -6.27 -3.91 7.19
C ILE A 54 -6.76 -3.06 8.36
N LYS A 55 -6.02 -2.02 8.70
CA LYS A 55 -6.47 -0.91 9.56
C LYS A 55 -6.37 0.40 8.82
N LEU A 56 -7.34 1.30 9.07
CA LEU A 56 -7.47 2.57 8.38
C LEU A 56 -7.68 3.72 9.36
N TRP A 57 -7.18 4.91 8.99
CA TRP A 57 -7.45 6.17 9.67
C TRP A 57 -7.45 7.31 8.65
N LYS A 58 -8.32 8.29 8.83
CA LYS A 58 -8.21 9.55 8.08
C LYS A 58 -7.08 10.40 8.66
N ALA A 59 -6.35 11.10 7.82
CA ALA A 59 -5.45 12.16 8.24
C ALA A 59 -6.24 13.48 8.44
N ASP A 60 -5.87 14.27 9.45
CA ASP A 60 -6.29 15.64 9.61
C ASP A 60 -5.41 16.60 8.79
N ALA A 61 -5.65 17.91 8.93
CA ALA A 61 -4.90 18.94 8.22
C ALA A 61 -3.41 19.03 8.63
N ASP A 62 -3.09 18.53 9.82
CA ASP A 62 -1.72 18.45 10.35
C ASP A 62 -1.09 17.06 10.09
N GLU A 63 -1.74 16.25 9.25
CA GLU A 63 -1.34 14.89 8.89
C GLU A 63 -1.31 13.88 10.06
N ASN A 64 -2.11 14.11 11.10
CA ASN A 64 -2.27 13.16 12.19
C ASN A 64 -3.46 12.23 11.94
N PRO A 65 -3.39 10.94 12.36
CA PRO A 65 -4.53 10.05 12.27
C PRO A 65 -5.66 10.48 13.21
N THR A 66 -6.88 10.52 12.70
CA THR A 66 -8.08 10.89 13.45
C THR A 66 -8.83 9.65 13.95
N GLN A 67 -9.81 9.86 14.85
CA GLN A 67 -10.76 8.83 15.29
C GLN A 67 -12.07 8.85 14.48
N GLU A 68 -12.13 9.67 13.43
CA GLU A 68 -13.29 9.68 12.54
C GLU A 68 -13.37 8.38 11.72
N PRO A 69 -14.58 7.86 11.48
CA PRO A 69 -14.75 6.71 10.62
C PRO A 69 -14.24 6.97 9.20
N CYS A 70 -13.61 5.97 8.62
CA CYS A 70 -13.19 5.98 7.21
C CYS A 70 -14.37 5.56 6.33
N VAL A 71 -14.60 6.30 5.25
CA VAL A 71 -15.55 5.90 4.20
C VAL A 71 -14.73 5.38 3.03
N VAL A 72 -14.89 4.12 2.70
CA VAL A 72 -14.14 3.42 1.65
C VAL A 72 -15.07 2.72 0.68
N GLN A 73 -14.55 2.29 -0.45
CA GLN A 73 -15.27 1.41 -1.35
C GLN A 73 -14.64 0.01 -1.32
N ILE A 74 -15.47 -1.00 -1.04
CA ILE A 74 -15.11 -2.41 -1.13
C ILE A 74 -15.91 -3.00 -2.27
N ASP A 75 -15.24 -3.44 -3.33
CA ASP A 75 -15.85 -3.92 -4.58
C ASP A 75 -16.90 -2.95 -5.14
N GLY A 76 -16.63 -1.64 -5.06
CA GLY A 76 -17.54 -0.57 -5.50
C GLY A 76 -18.69 -0.26 -4.53
N VAL A 77 -18.78 -0.93 -3.39
CA VAL A 77 -19.80 -0.66 -2.36
C VAL A 77 -19.23 0.25 -1.29
N THR A 78 -19.88 1.40 -1.09
CA THR A 78 -19.52 2.34 -0.02
C THR A 78 -19.70 1.70 1.34
N THR A 79 -18.63 1.66 2.12
CA THR A 79 -18.56 1.03 3.43
C THR A 79 -17.96 2.00 4.43
N VAL A 80 -18.54 2.05 5.63
CA VAL A 80 -18.03 2.85 6.76
C VAL A 80 -17.25 1.92 7.69
N VAL A 81 -15.98 2.23 7.90
CA VAL A 81 -15.05 1.48 8.76
C VAL A 81 -14.62 2.36 9.92
N PRO A 82 -14.86 1.98 11.18
CA PRO A 82 -14.35 2.73 12.33
C PRO A 82 -12.80 2.84 12.28
N ALA A 83 -12.27 3.99 12.70
CA ALA A 83 -10.83 4.23 12.69
C ALA A 83 -10.09 3.18 13.54
N GLY A 84 -9.07 2.57 12.97
CA GLY A 84 -8.22 1.58 13.64
C GLY A 84 -8.85 0.21 13.88
N GLU A 85 -10.09 -0.02 13.48
CA GLU A 85 -10.67 -1.36 13.50
C GLU A 85 -10.07 -2.27 12.42
N VAL A 86 -10.00 -3.55 12.71
CA VAL A 86 -9.47 -4.56 11.78
C VAL A 86 -10.55 -4.93 10.78
N LEU A 87 -10.34 -4.51 9.55
CA LEU A 87 -11.10 -4.98 8.39
C LEU A 87 -10.43 -6.22 7.81
N ARG A 88 -11.21 -7.24 7.45
CA ARG A 88 -10.73 -8.44 6.75
C ARG A 88 -11.35 -8.52 5.37
N LEU A 89 -10.50 -8.53 4.34
CA LEU A 89 -10.92 -8.79 2.97
C LEU A 89 -10.90 -10.28 2.67
N LYS A 90 -11.97 -10.76 2.06
CA LYS A 90 -12.02 -12.13 1.50
C LYS A 90 -11.22 -12.20 0.19
N PRO A 91 -10.71 -13.39 -0.17
CA PRO A 91 -10.10 -13.59 -1.48
C PRO A 91 -11.02 -13.12 -2.62
N GLY A 92 -10.47 -12.33 -3.52
CA GLY A 92 -11.18 -11.69 -4.63
C GLY A 92 -11.70 -10.29 -4.33
N GLN A 93 -11.83 -9.89 -3.08
CA GLN A 93 -12.29 -8.53 -2.74
C GLN A 93 -11.18 -7.50 -2.92
N SER A 94 -11.59 -6.27 -3.21
CA SER A 94 -10.74 -5.10 -3.31
C SER A 94 -11.24 -3.96 -2.43
N ILE A 95 -10.33 -3.10 -1.99
CA ILE A 95 -10.62 -1.87 -1.27
C ILE A 95 -9.86 -0.72 -1.90
N CYS A 96 -10.53 0.42 -2.05
CA CYS A 96 -9.93 1.65 -2.57
C CYS A 96 -9.47 2.56 -1.44
N PHE A 97 -8.21 3.02 -1.50
CA PHE A 97 -7.65 4.04 -0.62
C PHE A 97 -7.48 5.35 -1.38
N GLU A 98 -8.15 6.38 -0.89
CA GLU A 98 -7.94 7.74 -1.37
C GLU A 98 -6.67 8.35 -0.74
N PRO A 99 -6.10 9.42 -1.33
CA PRO A 99 -5.06 10.20 -0.69
C PRO A 99 -5.41 10.61 0.75
N TYR A 100 -4.39 10.78 1.59
CA TYR A 100 -4.53 11.12 3.02
C TYR A 100 -5.27 10.07 3.88
N MET A 101 -5.40 8.84 3.40
CA MET A 101 -5.93 7.73 4.18
C MET A 101 -4.78 6.87 4.69
N TYR A 102 -4.46 6.98 5.99
CA TYR A 102 -3.53 6.09 6.65
C TYR A 102 -4.01 4.65 6.57
N HIS A 103 -3.15 3.78 6.15
CA HIS A 103 -3.41 2.35 6.09
C HIS A 103 -2.22 1.55 6.59
N GLN A 104 -2.53 0.40 7.16
CA GLN A 104 -1.61 -0.62 7.59
C GLN A 104 -2.24 -1.97 7.29
N PHE A 105 -1.48 -2.92 6.79
CA PHE A 105 -2.00 -4.25 6.53
C PHE A 105 -1.00 -5.36 6.85
N TRP A 106 -1.54 -6.54 7.07
CA TRP A 106 -0.78 -7.77 7.36
C TRP A 106 -1.58 -9.00 6.95
N SER A 107 -0.97 -10.19 7.09
CA SER A 107 -1.62 -11.47 6.87
C SER A 107 -1.64 -12.30 8.13
N GLU A 108 -2.79 -12.96 8.40
CA GLU A 108 -3.00 -13.95 9.46
C GLU A 108 -3.32 -15.31 8.83
N ASN A 109 -3.07 -16.40 9.56
CA ASN A 109 -3.38 -17.78 9.12
C ASN A 109 -2.73 -18.17 7.78
N GLY A 110 -1.52 -17.69 7.55
CA GLY A 110 -0.73 -17.93 6.36
C GLY A 110 -0.38 -16.66 5.60
N ALA A 111 0.39 -16.81 4.53
CA ALA A 111 0.78 -15.70 3.66
C ALA A 111 -0.34 -15.32 2.69
N SER A 112 -0.44 -14.04 2.36
CA SER A 112 -1.38 -13.52 1.36
C SER A 112 -0.67 -13.00 0.12
N MET A 113 -1.27 -13.25 -1.05
CA MET A 113 -0.96 -12.61 -2.31
C MET A 113 -1.87 -11.40 -2.50
N ILE A 114 -1.28 -10.24 -2.67
CA ILE A 114 -1.98 -8.96 -2.78
C ILE A 114 -1.64 -8.32 -4.13
N GLY A 115 -2.66 -7.80 -4.82
CA GLY A 115 -2.49 -6.92 -5.97
C GLY A 115 -2.66 -5.47 -5.56
N GLU A 116 -1.94 -4.58 -6.20
CA GLU A 116 -2.17 -3.13 -6.14
C GLU A 116 -2.36 -2.63 -7.57
N VAL A 117 -3.41 -1.85 -7.78
CA VAL A 117 -3.59 -1.03 -8.98
C VAL A 117 -3.77 0.40 -8.49
N SER A 118 -2.94 1.30 -8.98
CA SER A 118 -2.94 2.68 -8.47
C SER A 118 -2.73 3.70 -9.59
N THR A 119 -2.89 4.96 -9.27
CA THR A 119 -2.28 6.03 -10.08
C THR A 119 -0.77 5.86 -10.11
N VAL A 120 -0.06 6.67 -10.91
CA VAL A 120 1.41 6.58 -11.01
C VAL A 120 2.05 6.61 -9.63
N ASN A 121 2.93 5.66 -9.36
CA ASN A 121 3.59 5.50 -8.09
C ASN A 121 4.92 6.28 -8.04
N ASP A 122 5.11 7.04 -6.97
CA ASP A 122 6.36 7.73 -6.64
C ASP A 122 6.79 7.29 -5.23
N ASP A 123 7.60 6.25 -5.16
CA ASP A 123 8.05 5.68 -3.89
C ASP A 123 8.91 6.62 -3.06
N VAL A 124 9.56 7.59 -3.69
CA VAL A 124 10.48 8.52 -3.03
C VAL A 124 9.73 9.68 -2.37
N ASN A 125 8.75 10.26 -3.09
CA ASN A 125 8.16 11.54 -2.72
C ASN A 125 6.69 11.47 -2.30
N ASP A 126 6.03 10.32 -2.43
CA ASP A 126 4.59 10.19 -2.19
C ASP A 126 4.27 9.13 -1.11
N ASN A 127 5.05 9.13 0.00
CA ASN A 127 4.79 8.29 1.16
C ASN A 127 4.98 9.08 2.45
N ARG A 128 3.93 9.22 3.24
CA ARG A 128 3.95 9.78 4.58
C ARG A 128 3.83 8.65 5.60
N PHE A 129 4.96 8.27 6.19
CA PHE A 129 4.96 7.28 7.28
C PHE A 129 4.57 7.95 8.60
N LEU A 130 3.69 7.32 9.36
CA LEU A 130 3.28 7.82 10.68
C LEU A 130 4.48 7.89 11.63
N GLU A 131 5.24 6.82 11.71
CA GLU A 131 6.51 6.79 12.43
C GLU A 131 7.68 7.03 11.47
N PRO A 132 8.70 7.80 11.86
CA PRO A 132 9.89 7.99 11.04
C PRO A 132 10.51 6.65 10.64
N LEU A 133 10.66 6.42 9.36
CA LEU A 133 11.18 5.18 8.79
C LEU A 133 12.23 5.48 7.73
N GLY A 134 13.44 4.91 7.89
CA GLY A 134 14.42 4.83 6.83
C GLY A 134 13.94 3.84 5.76
N ARG A 135 13.62 4.35 4.56
CA ARG A 135 12.96 3.55 3.54
C ARG A 135 13.90 2.67 2.73
N PHE A 136 15.06 3.22 2.37
CA PHE A 136 16.05 2.54 1.57
C PHE A 136 17.34 2.41 2.36
N SER A 137 17.81 1.18 2.54
CA SER A 137 19.11 0.92 3.13
C SER A 137 20.20 1.28 2.13
N ALA A 138 21.30 1.85 2.63
CA ALA A 138 22.52 1.92 1.84
C ALA A 138 23.07 0.48 1.72
N ILE A 139 23.24 0.02 0.48
CA ILE A 139 23.80 -1.29 0.16
C ILE A 139 25.13 -1.04 -0.52
N GLU A 140 26.20 -1.66 0.01
CA GLU A 140 27.49 -1.73 -0.67
C GLU A 140 27.48 -2.99 -1.55
N GLU A 141 27.41 -2.76 -2.88
CA GLU A 141 27.30 -3.84 -3.84
C GLU A 141 28.67 -4.43 -4.14
N ASP A 142 28.82 -5.73 -3.94
CA ASP A 142 30.03 -6.51 -4.29
C ASP A 142 29.90 -7.18 -5.68
N GLU A 143 28.68 -7.26 -6.20
CA GLU A 143 28.36 -7.73 -7.54
C GLU A 143 27.35 -6.78 -8.22
N PRO A 144 27.25 -6.73 -9.56
CA PRO A 144 26.23 -5.96 -10.24
C PRO A 144 24.82 -6.36 -9.79
N ALA A 145 23.95 -5.40 -9.52
CA ALA A 145 22.58 -5.64 -9.11
C ALA A 145 21.85 -6.52 -10.14
N ARG A 146 21.25 -7.62 -9.68
CA ARG A 146 20.47 -8.53 -10.53
C ARG A 146 19.11 -7.92 -10.88
N TYR A 147 18.52 -7.18 -9.96
CA TYR A 147 17.27 -6.44 -10.10
C TYR A 147 17.44 -5.08 -9.45
N LEU A 148 16.96 -4.04 -10.10
CA LEU A 148 16.96 -2.70 -9.54
C LEU A 148 15.91 -2.57 -8.43
N LEU A 149 16.22 -1.80 -7.40
CA LEU A 149 15.26 -1.37 -6.39
C LEU A 149 14.31 -0.32 -6.98
N CYS A 150 13.15 -0.14 -6.34
CA CYS A 150 12.10 0.78 -6.83
C CYS A 150 12.53 2.27 -6.87
N ASN A 151 13.63 2.64 -6.25
CA ASN A 151 14.22 3.98 -6.27
C ASN A 151 15.39 4.14 -7.27
N GLU A 152 15.70 3.11 -8.05
CA GLU A 152 16.86 3.08 -8.95
C GLU A 152 16.48 3.14 -10.45
N TYR A 153 15.18 3.31 -10.78
CA TYR A 153 14.70 3.41 -12.17
C TYR A 153 13.72 4.55 -12.41
#